data_803bf05641f8ee3b5ddd927c2b88a345
#
_entry.id   803bf05641f8ee3b5ddd927c2b88a345
#
_cell.length_a   1.000
_cell.length_b   1.000
_cell.length_c   1.000
_cell.angle_alpha   90.00
_cell.angle_beta   90.00
_cell.angle_gamma   90.00
#
_symmetry.space_group_name_H-M   'P 1'
#
loop_
_entity.id
_entity.type
_entity.pdbx_description
1 polymer ?
#
loop_
_entity_poly.entity_id
_entity_poly.type
_entity_poly.pdbx_seq_one_letter_code
_entity_poly.pdbx_strand_id
1 'polypeptide(L)'
;MITENGKIEQLQKFVNIHFFELFIASWILGVIFYTIVGFEAIDELCAGMLLVLFIFYVFKTPEWRINKVLLFILFVFLFYLFYSIQIKSNTIKSIFMDFIIQLKPYLAFFCVYHIAPKFTGWQRKLLKDLSLLIWFCLCFLGVSQLFVRDVLVTVMGHPTVFAATVVSVSLVYLYSSNYTMKDKIIFIVMLSVGLLSGRAKFYGFFACAFVLVFYFGTAKNLKLNLKNIVAFVGMFVAVLLVAWQKIEIYFIRKIMCTNLY
;
A
#
# COMPACT_ATOMS: atom_id res chain seq x y z
N MET A 1 10.69 -4.81 -41.33
CA MET A 1 11.45 -5.09 -40.11
C MET A 1 10.94 -4.15 -39.02
N ILE A 2 10.09 -4.62 -38.09
CA ILE A 2 9.70 -3.84 -36.94
C ILE A 2 10.90 -3.86 -36.01
N THR A 3 11.56 -2.72 -35.85
CA THR A 3 12.70 -2.60 -34.94
C THR A 3 12.25 -3.03 -33.53
N GLU A 4 13.14 -3.62 -32.74
CA GLU A 4 12.85 -4.03 -31.34
C GLU A 4 12.19 -2.92 -30.52
N ASN A 5 12.56 -1.66 -30.79
CA ASN A 5 11.93 -0.48 -30.23
C ASN A 5 10.42 -0.36 -30.54
N GLY A 6 9.98 -0.73 -31.73
CA GLY A 6 8.57 -0.66 -32.10
C GLY A 6 7.69 -1.69 -31.39
N LYS A 7 8.21 -2.88 -31.10
CA LYS A 7 7.46 -3.90 -30.31
C LYS A 7 7.25 -3.46 -28.86
N ILE A 8 8.21 -2.81 -28.28
CA ILE A 8 8.19 -2.35 -26.90
C ILE A 8 7.24 -1.15 -26.73
N GLU A 9 7.23 -0.22 -27.71
CA GLU A 9 6.25 0.88 -27.73
C GLU A 9 4.83 0.37 -27.89
N GLN A 10 4.63 -0.67 -28.70
CA GLN A 10 3.33 -1.33 -28.83
C GLN A 10 2.90 -1.98 -27.51
N LEU A 11 3.79 -2.68 -26.82
CA LEU A 11 3.50 -3.29 -25.51
C LEU A 11 3.15 -2.22 -24.47
N GLN A 12 3.91 -1.14 -24.40
CA GLN A 12 3.63 -0.05 -23.48
C GLN A 12 2.27 0.61 -23.79
N LYS A 13 1.97 0.84 -25.04
CA LYS A 13 0.67 1.37 -25.49
C LYS A 13 -0.47 0.41 -25.12
N PHE A 14 -0.28 -0.90 -25.35
CA PHE A 14 -1.24 -1.92 -24.97
C PHE A 14 -1.49 -1.92 -23.44
N VAL A 15 -0.43 -1.95 -22.62
CA VAL A 15 -0.55 -1.91 -21.16
C VAL A 15 -1.25 -0.63 -20.68
N ASN A 16 -0.94 0.54 -21.26
CA ASN A 16 -1.59 1.79 -20.88
C ASN A 16 -3.09 1.82 -21.24
N ILE A 17 -3.47 1.23 -22.38
CA ILE A 17 -4.87 1.18 -22.82
C ILE A 17 -5.67 0.21 -21.97
N HIS A 18 -5.10 -0.97 -21.68
CA HIS A 18 -5.77 -2.06 -20.96
C HIS A 18 -5.46 -2.09 -19.46
N PHE A 19 -4.83 -1.04 -18.93
CA PHE A 19 -4.45 -1.02 -17.50
C PHE A 19 -5.64 -1.17 -16.58
N PHE A 20 -6.78 -0.57 -16.92
CA PHE A 20 -7.99 -0.64 -16.11
C PHE A 20 -8.52 -2.08 -16.04
N GLU A 21 -8.63 -2.75 -17.17
CA GLU A 21 -9.12 -4.13 -17.25
C GLU A 21 -8.15 -5.09 -16.54
N LEU A 22 -6.85 -4.91 -16.74
CA LEU A 22 -5.82 -5.69 -16.07
C LEU A 22 -5.84 -5.46 -14.54
N PHE A 23 -6.04 -4.21 -14.11
CA PHE A 23 -6.14 -3.88 -12.69
C PHE A 23 -7.37 -4.53 -12.04
N ILE A 24 -8.55 -4.37 -12.64
CA ILE A 24 -9.79 -4.98 -12.12
C ILE A 24 -9.70 -6.50 -12.15
N ALA A 25 -9.23 -7.09 -13.25
CA ALA A 25 -9.06 -8.53 -13.35
C ALA A 25 -8.11 -9.07 -12.28
N SER A 26 -6.94 -8.46 -12.10
CA SER A 26 -5.97 -8.90 -11.09
C SER A 26 -6.48 -8.70 -9.67
N TRP A 27 -7.25 -7.65 -9.39
CA TRP A 27 -7.84 -7.41 -8.08
C TRP A 27 -8.90 -8.45 -7.75
N ILE A 28 -9.87 -8.69 -8.66
CA ILE A 28 -10.94 -9.68 -8.48
C ILE A 28 -10.37 -11.09 -8.45
N LEU A 29 -9.53 -11.45 -9.44
CA LEU A 29 -8.93 -12.78 -9.51
C LEU A 29 -8.00 -13.02 -8.31
N GLY A 30 -7.23 -12.02 -7.88
CA GLY A 30 -6.39 -12.11 -6.69
C GLY A 30 -7.19 -12.47 -5.44
N VAL A 31 -8.33 -11.80 -5.21
CA VAL A 31 -9.23 -12.12 -4.09
C VAL A 31 -9.81 -13.52 -4.22
N ILE A 32 -10.32 -13.89 -5.41
CA ILE A 32 -10.92 -15.22 -5.64
C ILE A 32 -9.89 -16.34 -5.48
N PHE A 33 -8.73 -16.23 -6.13
CA PHE A 33 -7.70 -17.26 -6.07
C PHE A 33 -7.12 -17.43 -4.66
N TYR A 34 -6.91 -16.32 -3.95
CA TYR A 34 -6.39 -16.38 -2.59
C TYR A 34 -7.39 -16.92 -1.58
N THR A 35 -8.67 -16.46 -1.64
CA THR A 35 -9.68 -16.82 -0.62
C THR A 35 -10.42 -18.11 -0.91
N ILE A 36 -10.72 -18.41 -2.19
CA ILE A 36 -11.57 -19.56 -2.57
C ILE A 36 -10.73 -20.75 -3.00
N VAL A 37 -9.69 -20.52 -3.80
CA VAL A 37 -8.87 -21.60 -4.38
C VAL A 37 -7.69 -21.98 -3.47
N GLY A 38 -7.30 -21.08 -2.56
CA GLY A 38 -6.13 -21.26 -1.70
C GLY A 38 -4.81 -21.29 -2.47
N PHE A 39 -4.79 -20.68 -3.67
CA PHE A 39 -3.60 -20.60 -4.51
C PHE A 39 -2.73 -19.42 -4.10
N GLU A 40 -1.77 -19.68 -3.22
CA GLU A 40 -0.87 -18.64 -2.68
C GLU A 40 0.13 -18.11 -3.70
N ALA A 41 0.48 -18.89 -4.75
CA ALA A 41 1.51 -18.53 -5.72
C ALA A 41 1.09 -17.42 -6.72
N ILE A 42 -0.15 -16.96 -6.73
CA ILE A 42 -0.60 -15.86 -7.59
C ILE A 42 0.14 -14.56 -7.26
N ASP A 43 0.44 -14.37 -6.00
CA ASP A 43 1.16 -13.19 -5.49
C ASP A 43 2.61 -13.17 -5.99
N GLU A 44 3.28 -14.33 -6.04
CA GLU A 44 4.61 -14.49 -6.60
C GLU A 44 4.63 -14.27 -8.13
N LEU A 45 3.61 -14.74 -8.83
CA LEU A 45 3.47 -14.49 -10.28
C LEU A 45 3.31 -13.01 -10.56
N CYS A 46 2.45 -12.32 -9.83
CA CYS A 46 2.30 -10.85 -9.94
C CYS A 46 3.62 -10.13 -9.63
N ALA A 47 4.34 -10.55 -8.61
CA ALA A 47 5.65 -9.99 -8.27
C ALA A 47 6.68 -10.20 -9.39
N GLY A 48 6.69 -11.38 -10.02
CA GLY A 48 7.53 -11.68 -11.18
C GLY A 48 7.23 -10.77 -12.37
N MET A 49 5.95 -10.57 -12.68
CA MET A 49 5.53 -9.63 -13.74
C MET A 49 5.95 -8.18 -13.43
N LEU A 50 5.78 -7.73 -12.20
CA LEU A 50 6.20 -6.40 -11.77
C LEU A 50 7.72 -6.25 -11.86
N LEU A 51 8.49 -7.29 -11.54
CA LEU A 51 9.96 -7.26 -11.66
C LEU A 51 10.40 -7.12 -13.12
N VAL A 52 9.76 -7.83 -14.05
CA VAL A 52 10.04 -7.69 -15.48
C VAL A 52 9.74 -6.27 -15.98
N LEU A 53 8.59 -5.72 -15.61
CA LEU A 53 8.21 -4.34 -15.94
C LEU A 53 9.18 -3.33 -15.31
N PHE A 54 9.59 -3.55 -14.06
CA PHE A 54 10.57 -2.71 -13.38
C PHE A 54 11.89 -2.64 -14.14
N ILE A 55 12.47 -3.80 -14.50
CA ILE A 55 13.71 -3.88 -15.26
C ILE A 55 13.56 -3.11 -16.59
N PHE A 56 12.44 -3.34 -17.28
CA PHE A 56 12.13 -2.66 -18.53
C PHE A 56 12.11 -1.13 -18.37
N TYR A 57 11.41 -0.60 -17.36
CA TYR A 57 11.31 0.85 -17.16
C TYR A 57 12.62 1.49 -16.69
N VAL A 58 13.45 0.78 -15.91
CA VAL A 58 14.77 1.28 -15.49
C VAL A 58 15.66 1.56 -16.70
N PHE A 59 15.63 0.69 -17.72
CA PHE A 59 16.48 0.88 -18.88
C PHE A 59 15.92 1.83 -19.94
N LYS A 60 14.60 2.05 -19.95
CA LYS A 60 13.95 2.80 -21.05
C LYS A 60 13.54 4.23 -20.71
N THR A 61 13.51 4.63 -19.46
CA THR A 61 12.95 5.93 -19.09
C THR A 61 14.01 7.03 -19.07
N PRO A 62 13.82 8.14 -19.81
CA PRO A 62 14.79 9.25 -19.85
C PRO A 62 14.78 10.10 -18.55
N GLU A 63 13.81 9.92 -17.66
CA GLU A 63 13.68 10.71 -16.43
C GLU A 63 14.62 10.24 -15.31
N TRP A 64 15.91 10.43 -15.52
CA TRP A 64 16.97 10.03 -14.59
C TRP A 64 16.85 10.56 -13.17
N ARG A 65 16.22 11.73 -12.96
CA ARG A 65 16.09 12.29 -11.61
C ARG A 65 15.20 11.45 -10.72
N ILE A 66 14.03 11.05 -11.23
CA ILE A 66 13.06 10.23 -10.48
C ILE A 66 13.58 8.81 -10.33
N ASN A 67 14.14 8.24 -11.42
CA ASN A 67 14.73 6.92 -11.36
C ASN A 67 15.86 6.83 -10.33
N LYS A 68 16.67 7.87 -10.16
CA LYS A 68 17.70 7.91 -9.11
C LYS A 68 17.11 7.82 -7.71
N VAL A 69 16.03 8.55 -7.42
CA VAL A 69 15.37 8.50 -6.10
C VAL A 69 14.78 7.12 -5.85
N LEU A 70 14.09 6.56 -6.85
CA LEU A 70 13.48 5.23 -6.72
C LEU A 70 14.55 4.14 -6.60
N LEU A 71 15.64 4.22 -7.36
CA LEU A 71 16.77 3.30 -7.24
C LEU A 71 17.49 3.44 -5.89
N PHE A 72 17.58 4.65 -5.34
CA PHE A 72 18.12 4.85 -3.99
C PHE A 72 17.27 4.14 -2.93
N ILE A 73 15.94 4.21 -3.04
CA ILE A 73 15.04 3.47 -2.14
C ILE A 73 15.28 1.95 -2.27
N LEU A 74 15.42 1.44 -3.50
CA LEU A 74 15.76 0.03 -3.72
C LEU A 74 17.10 -0.33 -3.09
N PHE A 75 18.10 0.54 -3.19
CA PHE A 75 19.40 0.35 -2.55
C PHE A 75 19.28 0.23 -1.01
N VAL A 76 18.42 1.05 -0.39
CA VAL A 76 18.13 0.94 1.05
C VAL A 76 17.51 -0.42 1.39
N PHE A 77 16.58 -0.95 0.60
CA PHE A 77 16.03 -2.30 0.80
C PHE A 77 17.11 -3.38 0.68
N LEU A 78 17.98 -3.28 -0.32
CA LEU A 78 19.10 -4.22 -0.50
C LEU A 78 20.09 -4.14 0.66
N PHE A 79 20.40 -2.92 1.14
CA PHE A 79 21.25 -2.73 2.32
C PHE A 79 20.67 -3.45 3.55
N TYR A 80 19.34 -3.29 3.82
CA TYR A 80 18.70 -3.99 4.93
C TYR A 80 18.70 -5.51 4.75
N LEU A 81 18.55 -6.01 3.53
CA LEU A 81 18.64 -7.44 3.23
C LEU A 81 20.02 -7.98 3.63
N PHE A 82 21.10 -7.37 3.10
CA PHE A 82 22.48 -7.79 3.41
C PHE A 82 22.81 -7.65 4.89
N TYR A 83 22.40 -6.56 5.51
CA TYR A 83 22.58 -6.33 6.93
C TYR A 83 21.89 -7.42 7.77
N SER A 84 20.65 -7.76 7.45
CA SER A 84 19.89 -8.82 8.15
C SER A 84 20.52 -10.19 8.00
N ILE A 85 21.09 -10.48 6.83
CA ILE A 85 21.85 -11.74 6.59
C ILE A 85 23.11 -11.78 7.44
N GLN A 86 23.85 -10.66 7.48
CA GLN A 86 25.14 -10.57 8.19
C GLN A 86 24.98 -10.71 9.70
N ILE A 87 23.96 -10.04 10.30
CA ILE A 87 23.71 -10.13 11.74
C ILE A 87 22.94 -11.40 12.15
N LYS A 88 22.59 -12.25 11.17
CA LYS A 88 21.81 -13.49 11.40
C LYS A 88 20.53 -13.24 12.23
N SER A 89 19.81 -12.15 11.91
CA SER A 89 18.61 -11.74 12.63
C SER A 89 17.51 -12.81 12.63
N ASN A 90 17.49 -13.67 11.61
CA ASN A 90 16.54 -14.77 11.45
C ASN A 90 17.11 -15.85 10.50
N THR A 91 16.34 -16.89 10.20
CA THR A 91 16.73 -17.85 9.16
C THR A 91 16.81 -17.15 7.79
N ILE A 92 17.74 -17.58 6.95
CA ILE A 92 17.93 -16.97 5.60
C ILE A 92 16.61 -16.99 4.81
N LYS A 93 15.86 -18.10 4.90
CA LYS A 93 14.54 -18.21 4.24
C LYS A 93 13.57 -17.11 4.71
N SER A 94 13.47 -16.88 6.00
CA SER A 94 12.58 -15.86 6.56
C SER A 94 13.02 -14.45 6.16
N ILE A 95 14.34 -14.17 6.14
CA ILE A 95 14.88 -12.87 5.70
C ILE A 95 14.52 -12.58 4.24
N PHE A 96 14.66 -13.58 3.35
CA PHE A 96 14.28 -13.43 1.95
C PHE A 96 12.77 -13.28 1.76
N MET A 97 11.95 -14.01 2.50
CA MET A 97 10.48 -13.85 2.45
C MET A 97 10.06 -12.46 2.89
N ASP A 98 10.59 -11.94 3.99
CA ASP A 98 10.32 -10.58 4.45
C ASP A 98 10.76 -9.53 3.43
N PHE A 99 11.91 -9.73 2.79
CA PHE A 99 12.38 -8.84 1.72
C PHE A 99 11.45 -8.84 0.51
N ILE A 100 11.00 -10.00 0.05
CA ILE A 100 10.07 -10.12 -1.09
C ILE A 100 8.75 -9.43 -0.77
N ILE A 101 8.19 -9.65 0.43
CA ILE A 101 6.94 -9.04 0.87
C ILE A 101 7.04 -7.51 0.84
N GLN A 102 8.18 -6.95 1.25
CA GLN A 102 8.38 -5.49 1.23
C GLN A 102 8.70 -4.95 -0.17
N LEU A 103 9.35 -5.74 -1.02
CA LEU A 103 9.73 -5.35 -2.38
C LEU A 103 8.51 -5.24 -3.30
N LYS A 104 7.49 -6.09 -3.15
CA LYS A 104 6.29 -6.11 -4.00
C LYS A 104 5.59 -4.74 -4.09
N PRO A 105 5.23 -4.07 -2.99
CA PRO A 105 4.62 -2.74 -3.04
C PRO A 105 5.51 -1.68 -3.70
N TYR A 106 6.81 -1.78 -3.50
CA TYR A 106 7.78 -0.88 -4.13
C TYR A 106 7.81 -1.07 -5.66
N LEU A 107 7.86 -2.31 -6.15
CA LEU A 107 7.81 -2.62 -7.57
C LEU A 107 6.50 -2.13 -8.20
N ALA A 108 5.37 -2.37 -7.52
CA ALA A 108 4.06 -1.89 -7.97
C ALA A 108 4.02 -0.37 -8.07
N PHE A 109 4.51 0.35 -7.05
CA PHE A 109 4.60 1.81 -7.07
C PHE A 109 5.45 2.32 -8.24
N PHE A 110 6.64 1.75 -8.42
CA PHE A 110 7.55 2.11 -9.49
C PHE A 110 6.90 1.91 -10.88
N CYS A 111 6.31 0.75 -11.11
CA CYS A 111 5.65 0.44 -12.38
C CYS A 111 4.46 1.36 -12.64
N VAL A 112 3.57 1.56 -11.67
CA VAL A 112 2.39 2.43 -11.83
C VAL A 112 2.80 3.88 -12.05
N TYR A 113 3.85 4.34 -11.38
CA TYR A 113 4.41 5.68 -11.60
C TYR A 113 4.81 5.88 -13.08
N HIS A 114 5.50 4.92 -13.68
CA HIS A 114 5.93 5.00 -15.08
C HIS A 114 4.80 4.76 -16.09
N ILE A 115 3.85 3.89 -15.78
CA ILE A 115 2.66 3.66 -16.61
C ILE A 115 1.79 4.93 -16.63
N ALA A 116 1.69 5.63 -15.52
CA ALA A 116 0.86 6.83 -15.33
C ALA A 116 -0.56 6.66 -15.92
N PRO A 117 -1.34 5.65 -15.48
CA PRO A 117 -2.60 5.27 -16.12
C PRO A 117 -3.60 6.42 -16.09
N LYS A 118 -4.30 6.62 -17.22
CA LYS A 118 -5.35 7.63 -17.34
C LYS A 118 -6.69 6.94 -17.44
N PHE A 119 -7.54 7.10 -16.44
CA PHE A 119 -8.88 6.53 -16.44
C PHE A 119 -9.91 7.50 -17.01
N THR A 120 -10.85 6.96 -17.78
CA THR A 120 -12.03 7.67 -18.26
C THR A 120 -12.97 8.03 -17.10
N GLY A 121 -13.91 8.95 -17.32
CA GLY A 121 -14.87 9.34 -16.30
C GLY A 121 -15.73 8.16 -15.82
N TRP A 122 -16.13 7.26 -16.74
CA TRP A 122 -16.88 6.04 -16.41
C TRP A 122 -16.05 5.07 -15.55
N GLN A 123 -14.80 4.83 -15.93
CA GLN A 123 -13.89 3.95 -15.19
C GLN A 123 -13.64 4.45 -13.76
N ARG A 124 -13.45 5.77 -13.59
CA ARG A 124 -13.31 6.39 -12.26
C ARG A 124 -14.58 6.21 -11.42
N LYS A 125 -15.75 6.43 -12.03
CA LYS A 125 -17.03 6.22 -11.34
C LYS A 125 -17.15 4.76 -10.88
N LEU A 126 -16.89 3.79 -11.76
CA LEU A 126 -16.95 2.38 -11.44
C LEU A 126 -16.00 2.00 -10.28
N LEU A 127 -14.75 2.47 -10.32
CA LEU A 127 -13.79 2.24 -9.23
C LEU A 127 -14.27 2.83 -7.90
N LYS A 128 -14.86 4.03 -7.95
CA LYS A 128 -15.42 4.69 -6.77
C LYS A 128 -16.58 3.88 -6.17
N ASP A 129 -17.50 3.44 -7.01
CA ASP A 129 -18.69 2.68 -6.58
C ASP A 129 -18.29 1.28 -6.03
N LEU A 130 -17.37 0.58 -6.71
CA LEU A 130 -16.81 -0.69 -6.23
C LEU A 130 -16.07 -0.53 -4.90
N SER A 131 -15.29 0.53 -4.75
CA SER A 131 -14.59 0.81 -3.49
C SER A 131 -15.56 1.00 -2.33
N LEU A 132 -16.66 1.73 -2.54
CA LEU A 132 -17.69 1.92 -1.51
C LEU A 132 -18.41 0.60 -1.18
N LEU A 133 -18.70 -0.22 -2.18
CA LEU A 133 -19.34 -1.53 -1.97
C LEU A 133 -18.45 -2.46 -1.13
N ILE A 134 -17.19 -2.60 -1.52
CA ILE A 134 -16.21 -3.44 -0.79
C ILE A 134 -16.00 -2.90 0.62
N TRP A 135 -15.86 -1.58 0.75
CA TRP A 135 -15.71 -0.96 2.07
C TRP A 135 -16.90 -1.25 2.99
N PHE A 136 -18.12 -1.21 2.45
CA PHE A 136 -19.33 -1.55 3.20
C PHE A 136 -19.28 -2.99 3.75
N CYS A 137 -18.84 -3.95 2.92
CA CYS A 137 -18.62 -5.33 3.36
C CYS A 137 -17.54 -5.41 4.46
N LEU A 138 -16.46 -4.63 4.32
CA LEU A 138 -15.39 -4.57 5.32
C LEU A 138 -15.86 -3.93 6.63
N CYS A 139 -16.81 -2.98 6.60
CA CYS A 139 -17.44 -2.44 7.80
C CYS A 139 -18.17 -3.52 8.59
N PHE A 140 -18.98 -4.33 7.93
CA PHE A 140 -19.66 -5.45 8.59
C PHE A 140 -18.68 -6.41 9.23
N LEU A 141 -17.63 -6.77 8.50
CA LEU A 141 -16.59 -7.67 8.99
C LEU A 141 -15.83 -7.07 10.19
N GLY A 142 -15.47 -5.78 10.10
CA GLY A 142 -14.79 -5.07 11.19
C GLY A 142 -15.66 -4.91 12.44
N VAL A 143 -16.94 -4.58 12.27
CA VAL A 143 -17.90 -4.48 13.37
C VAL A 143 -18.17 -5.84 13.99
N SER A 144 -18.29 -6.90 13.18
CA SER A 144 -18.48 -8.26 13.69
C SER A 144 -17.36 -8.71 14.64
N GLN A 145 -16.14 -8.24 14.43
CA GLN A 145 -15.00 -8.48 15.33
C GLN A 145 -15.22 -7.97 16.76
N LEU A 146 -16.08 -6.96 16.96
CA LEU A 146 -16.39 -6.43 18.28
C LEU A 146 -17.31 -7.37 19.08
N PHE A 147 -18.09 -8.18 18.39
CA PHE A 147 -19.08 -9.09 19.00
C PHE A 147 -18.62 -10.55 18.98
N VAL A 148 -17.89 -10.97 17.96
CA VAL A 148 -17.42 -12.34 17.79
C VAL A 148 -15.90 -12.34 17.72
N ARG A 149 -15.28 -13.05 18.65
CA ARG A 149 -13.83 -13.12 18.77
C ARG A 149 -13.23 -13.80 17.53
N ASP A 150 -12.11 -13.26 17.06
CA ASP A 150 -11.28 -13.84 15.98
C ASP A 150 -11.94 -13.93 14.59
N VAL A 151 -13.06 -13.22 14.35
CA VAL A 151 -13.70 -13.18 13.02
C VAL A 151 -12.73 -12.76 11.92
N LEU A 152 -11.89 -11.75 12.16
CA LEU A 152 -10.91 -11.29 11.17
C LEU A 152 -9.86 -12.36 10.86
N VAL A 153 -9.50 -13.18 11.85
CA VAL A 153 -8.57 -14.31 11.63
C VAL A 153 -9.25 -15.41 10.83
N THR A 154 -10.50 -15.73 11.16
CA THR A 154 -11.25 -16.81 10.49
C THR A 154 -11.55 -16.46 9.02
N VAL A 155 -11.95 -15.20 8.72
CA VAL A 155 -12.38 -14.81 7.38
C VAL A 155 -11.22 -14.36 6.50
N MET A 156 -10.24 -13.65 7.06
CA MET A 156 -9.14 -13.04 6.29
C MET A 156 -7.76 -13.64 6.63
N GLY A 157 -7.71 -14.70 7.42
CA GLY A 157 -6.47 -15.34 7.85
C GLY A 157 -5.65 -14.50 8.85
N HIS A 158 -5.62 -13.19 8.72
CA HIS A 158 -4.86 -12.31 9.61
C HIS A 158 -5.43 -10.87 9.66
N PRO A 159 -5.50 -10.22 10.83
CA PRO A 159 -6.00 -8.84 10.96
C PRO A 159 -5.21 -7.80 10.16
N THR A 160 -3.94 -8.07 9.85
CA THR A 160 -3.14 -7.19 8.99
C THR A 160 -3.64 -7.19 7.54
N VAL A 161 -4.15 -8.31 7.04
CA VAL A 161 -4.74 -8.41 5.70
C VAL A 161 -6.00 -7.54 5.63
N PHE A 162 -6.86 -7.61 6.64
CA PHE A 162 -8.01 -6.72 6.76
C PHE A 162 -7.60 -5.24 6.71
N ALA A 163 -6.63 -4.83 7.53
CA ALA A 163 -6.14 -3.45 7.55
C ALA A 163 -5.56 -3.03 6.19
N ALA A 164 -4.77 -3.89 5.53
CA ALA A 164 -4.20 -3.62 4.21
C ALA A 164 -5.28 -3.49 3.14
N THR A 165 -6.32 -4.32 3.19
CA THR A 165 -7.46 -4.25 2.26
C THR A 165 -8.24 -2.96 2.45
N VAL A 166 -8.52 -2.54 3.69
CA VAL A 166 -9.17 -1.25 3.98
C VAL A 166 -8.36 -0.08 3.42
N VAL A 167 -7.02 -0.09 3.60
CA VAL A 167 -6.12 0.92 3.04
C VAL A 167 -6.23 0.96 1.51
N SER A 168 -6.11 -0.20 0.86
CA SER A 168 -6.14 -0.29 -0.60
C SER A 168 -7.46 0.22 -1.18
N VAL A 169 -8.59 -0.20 -0.60
CA VAL A 169 -9.93 0.23 -1.01
C VAL A 169 -10.12 1.74 -0.80
N SER A 170 -9.68 2.27 0.33
CA SER A 170 -9.75 3.71 0.63
C SER A 170 -8.90 4.54 -0.32
N LEU A 171 -7.70 4.08 -0.68
CA LEU A 171 -6.82 4.74 -1.65
C LEU A 171 -7.40 4.71 -3.06
N VAL A 172 -8.00 3.59 -3.49
CA VAL A 172 -8.68 3.49 -4.80
C VAL A 172 -9.85 4.46 -4.85
N TYR A 173 -10.64 4.57 -3.77
CA TYR A 173 -11.71 5.57 -3.66
C TYR A 173 -11.17 7.00 -3.82
N LEU A 174 -10.14 7.37 -3.07
CA LEU A 174 -9.55 8.71 -3.11
C LEU A 174 -8.99 9.04 -4.50
N TYR A 175 -8.27 8.11 -5.11
CA TYR A 175 -7.71 8.26 -6.46
C TYR A 175 -8.80 8.46 -7.52
N SER A 176 -9.94 7.77 -7.37
CA SER A 176 -11.07 7.82 -8.30
C SER A 176 -11.98 9.03 -8.07
N SER A 177 -11.79 9.76 -6.97
CA SER A 177 -12.57 10.91 -6.59
C SER A 177 -12.04 12.22 -7.19
N ASN A 178 -12.81 13.30 -7.04
CA ASN A 178 -12.42 14.65 -7.48
C ASN A 178 -11.61 15.42 -6.43
N TYR A 179 -11.17 14.77 -5.35
CA TYR A 179 -10.43 15.39 -4.24
C TYR A 179 -11.17 16.55 -3.56
N THR A 180 -12.50 16.55 -3.59
CA THR A 180 -13.31 17.51 -2.85
C THR A 180 -13.15 17.31 -1.34
N MET A 181 -13.55 18.33 -0.55
CA MET A 181 -13.51 18.17 0.92
C MET A 181 -14.37 17.01 1.40
N LYS A 182 -15.50 16.77 0.73
CA LYS A 182 -16.38 15.60 0.99
C LYS A 182 -15.64 14.28 0.73
N ASP A 183 -14.93 14.19 -0.40
CA ASP A 183 -14.18 12.97 -0.74
C ASP A 183 -13.07 12.68 0.28
N LYS A 184 -12.40 13.72 0.78
CA LYS A 184 -11.36 13.58 1.82
C LYS A 184 -11.94 13.08 3.15
N ILE A 185 -13.07 13.61 3.56
CA ILE A 185 -13.77 13.17 4.78
C ILE A 185 -14.20 11.71 4.62
N ILE A 186 -14.81 11.34 3.48
CA ILE A 186 -15.21 9.96 3.21
C ILE A 186 -13.99 9.04 3.23
N PHE A 187 -12.87 9.43 2.62
CA PHE A 187 -11.62 8.65 2.67
C PHE A 187 -11.17 8.37 4.10
N ILE A 188 -11.18 9.37 4.97
CA ILE A 188 -10.78 9.20 6.37
C ILE A 188 -11.77 8.30 7.13
N VAL A 189 -13.07 8.44 6.88
CA VAL A 189 -14.09 7.55 7.44
C VAL A 189 -13.88 6.12 6.96
N MET A 190 -13.61 5.93 5.66
CA MET A 190 -13.29 4.61 5.11
C MET A 190 -12.04 4.02 5.79
N LEU A 191 -10.99 4.80 5.91
CA LEU A 191 -9.73 4.38 6.51
C LEU A 191 -9.88 4.04 8.00
N SER A 192 -10.74 4.75 8.74
CA SER A 192 -10.95 4.53 10.17
C SER A 192 -11.42 3.12 10.52
N VAL A 193 -12.12 2.45 9.61
CA VAL A 193 -12.55 1.04 9.79
C VAL A 193 -11.36 0.10 9.99
N GLY A 194 -10.22 0.41 9.39
CA GLY A 194 -8.98 -0.37 9.59
C GLY A 194 -8.43 -0.31 11.03
N LEU A 195 -8.83 0.68 11.83
CA LEU A 195 -8.48 0.76 13.25
C LEU A 195 -9.05 -0.42 14.04
N LEU A 196 -10.17 -1.01 13.58
CA LEU A 196 -10.79 -2.21 14.17
C LEU A 196 -9.88 -3.45 14.08
N SER A 197 -8.85 -3.42 13.22
CA SER A 197 -7.83 -4.47 13.19
C SER A 197 -7.00 -4.56 14.48
N GLY A 198 -6.99 -3.51 15.30
CA GLY A 198 -6.20 -3.42 16.55
C GLY A 198 -4.67 -3.39 16.33
N ARG A 199 -4.19 -3.23 15.09
CA ARG A 199 -2.76 -3.26 14.78
C ARG A 199 -2.09 -1.91 15.00
N ALA A 200 -1.06 -1.87 15.86
CA ALA A 200 -0.33 -0.64 16.21
C ALA A 200 0.21 0.11 14.97
N LYS A 201 0.76 -0.62 13.98
CA LYS A 201 1.27 -0.04 12.73
C LYS A 201 0.18 0.72 11.95
N PHE A 202 -1.08 0.28 12.06
CA PHE A 202 -2.18 0.91 11.35
C PHE A 202 -2.55 2.28 11.94
N TYR A 203 -2.45 2.46 13.25
CA TYR A 203 -2.69 3.77 13.87
C TYR A 203 -1.70 4.82 13.37
N GLY A 204 -0.41 4.45 13.25
CA GLY A 204 0.60 5.33 12.65
C GLY A 204 0.30 5.66 11.19
N PHE A 205 -0.08 4.66 10.40
CA PHE A 205 -0.47 4.86 9.00
C PHE A 205 -1.70 5.77 8.88
N PHE A 206 -2.72 5.56 9.70
CA PHE A 206 -3.93 6.38 9.73
C PHE A 206 -3.61 7.85 10.01
N ALA A 207 -2.77 8.11 11.02
CA ALA A 207 -2.34 9.46 11.36
C ALA A 207 -1.57 10.13 10.22
N CYS A 208 -0.61 9.42 9.61
CA CYS A 208 0.13 9.92 8.45
C CYS A 208 -0.80 10.22 7.27
N ALA A 209 -1.73 9.32 6.94
CA ALA A 209 -2.68 9.50 5.86
C ALA A 209 -3.61 10.71 6.09
N PHE A 210 -4.09 10.89 7.34
CA PHE A 210 -4.88 12.05 7.72
C PHE A 210 -4.13 13.35 7.45
N VAL A 211 -2.91 13.47 7.94
CA VAL A 211 -2.08 14.65 7.74
C VAL A 211 -1.80 14.90 6.26
N LEU A 212 -1.41 13.86 5.51
CA LEU A 212 -1.11 13.98 4.09
C LEU A 212 -2.32 14.48 3.29
N VAL A 213 -3.50 13.93 3.53
CA VAL A 213 -4.71 14.26 2.77
C VAL A 213 -5.24 15.67 3.08
N PHE A 214 -5.27 16.05 4.36
CA PHE A 214 -5.81 17.36 4.75
C PHE A 214 -4.81 18.49 4.57
N TYR A 215 -3.55 18.23 4.83
CA TYR A 215 -2.53 19.26 4.80
C TYR A 215 -1.94 19.49 3.41
N PHE A 216 -1.51 18.41 2.74
CA PHE A 216 -0.89 18.48 1.42
C PHE A 216 -1.89 18.42 0.27
N GLY A 217 -3.02 17.77 0.44
CA GLY A 217 -4.05 17.64 -0.60
C GLY A 217 -4.80 18.96 -0.92
N THR A 218 -4.58 20.04 -0.17
CA THR A 218 -5.16 21.37 -0.43
C THR A 218 -4.23 22.32 -1.16
N ALA A 219 -2.94 22.03 -1.20
CA ALA A 219 -1.94 22.92 -1.80
C ALA A 219 -1.76 22.59 -3.30
N LYS A 220 -2.43 23.33 -4.17
CA LYS A 220 -2.17 23.30 -5.63
C LYS A 220 -0.74 23.70 -6.00
N ASN A 221 -0.01 24.34 -5.08
CA ASN A 221 1.39 24.68 -5.20
C ASN A 221 2.09 24.31 -3.89
N LEU A 222 2.71 23.16 -3.85
CA LEU A 222 3.61 22.73 -2.77
C LEU A 222 4.88 23.61 -2.75
N LYS A 223 4.74 24.87 -2.33
CA LYS A 223 5.90 25.55 -1.76
C LYS A 223 6.09 24.92 -0.37
N LEU A 224 7.12 24.10 -0.24
CA LEU A 224 7.61 23.62 1.06
C LEU A 224 7.98 24.83 1.92
N ASN A 225 6.96 25.39 2.59
CA ASN A 225 7.17 26.49 3.51
C ASN A 225 7.56 25.89 4.86
N LEU A 226 8.60 26.43 5.49
CA LEU A 226 9.09 25.94 6.79
C LEU A 226 7.95 25.81 7.81
N LYS A 227 6.99 26.74 7.81
CA LYS A 227 5.79 26.67 8.65
C LYS A 227 4.98 25.38 8.45
N ASN A 228 4.91 24.90 7.22
CA ASN A 228 4.17 23.70 6.88
C ASN A 228 4.88 22.45 7.35
N ILE A 229 6.21 22.42 7.28
CA ILE A 229 7.03 21.33 7.79
C ILE A 229 6.94 21.27 9.31
N VAL A 230 7.05 22.40 9.99
CA VAL A 230 6.94 22.49 11.46
C VAL A 230 5.57 22.04 11.94
N ALA A 231 4.49 22.47 11.27
CA ALA A 231 3.13 22.03 11.61
C ALA A 231 2.93 20.51 11.37
N PHE A 232 3.52 19.96 10.30
CA PHE A 232 3.51 18.52 10.04
C PHE A 232 4.23 17.73 11.13
N VAL A 233 5.45 18.15 11.46
CA VAL A 233 6.26 17.52 12.52
C VAL A 233 5.55 17.67 13.87
N GLY A 234 4.98 18.82 14.18
CA GLY A 234 4.23 19.06 15.41
C GLY A 234 3.00 18.15 15.54
N MET A 235 2.21 17.99 14.48
CA MET A 235 1.08 17.06 14.46
C MET A 235 1.53 15.60 14.57
N PHE A 236 2.59 15.22 13.90
CA PHE A 236 3.15 13.87 13.98
C PHE A 236 3.61 13.55 15.40
N VAL A 237 4.33 14.47 16.04
CA VAL A 237 4.75 14.36 17.46
C VAL A 237 3.54 14.28 18.37
N ALA A 238 2.51 15.11 18.18
CA ALA A 238 1.30 15.06 19.00
C ALA A 238 0.58 13.69 18.90
N VAL A 239 0.49 13.14 17.70
CA VAL A 239 -0.07 11.79 17.50
C VAL A 239 0.79 10.71 18.15
N LEU A 240 2.12 10.82 18.04
CA LEU A 240 3.03 9.90 18.74
C LEU A 240 2.87 9.98 20.26
N LEU A 241 2.71 11.18 20.82
CA LEU A 241 2.50 11.35 22.26
C LEU A 241 1.18 10.74 22.73
N VAL A 242 0.10 10.91 21.98
CA VAL A 242 -1.19 10.26 22.29
C VAL A 242 -1.11 8.74 22.13
N ALA A 243 -0.38 8.26 21.15
CA ALA A 243 -0.17 6.83 20.93
C ALA A 243 0.86 6.22 21.91
N TRP A 244 1.67 7.06 22.59
CA TRP A 244 2.83 6.63 23.39
C TRP A 244 2.44 5.61 24.47
N GLN A 245 1.37 5.84 25.21
CA GLN A 245 0.92 4.92 26.26
C GLN A 245 0.65 3.50 25.71
N LYS A 246 0.05 3.41 24.51
CA LYS A 246 -0.21 2.11 23.88
C LYS A 246 1.06 1.47 23.32
N ILE A 247 1.98 2.27 22.83
CA ILE A 247 3.29 1.83 22.34
C ILE A 247 4.11 1.31 23.53
N GLU A 248 4.15 2.03 24.63
CA GLU A 248 4.85 1.66 25.87
C GLU A 248 4.33 0.33 26.43
N ILE A 249 3.00 0.17 26.56
CA ILE A 249 2.39 -1.08 27.01
C ILE A 249 2.75 -2.24 26.06
N TYR A 250 2.81 -2.00 24.76
CA TYR A 250 3.19 -3.02 23.78
C TYR A 250 4.65 -3.45 23.96
N PHE A 251 5.56 -2.49 24.14
CA PHE A 251 6.98 -2.77 24.36
C PHE A 251 7.24 -3.47 25.70
N ILE A 252 6.59 -3.00 26.78
CA ILE A 252 6.71 -3.63 28.11
C ILE A 252 6.23 -5.07 28.07
N ARG A 253 5.08 -5.36 27.45
CA ARG A 253 4.60 -6.74 27.28
C ARG A 253 5.57 -7.61 26.47
N LYS A 254 6.14 -7.07 25.41
CA LYS A 254 7.09 -7.80 24.57
C LYS A 254 8.38 -8.11 25.32
N ILE A 255 8.90 -7.19 26.11
CA ILE A 255 10.11 -7.37 26.92
C ILE A 255 9.83 -8.38 28.07
N MET A 256 8.67 -8.30 28.70
CA MET A 256 8.32 -9.28 29.74
C MET A 256 8.13 -10.69 29.18
N CYS A 257 7.55 -10.85 27.98
CA CYS A 257 7.41 -12.16 27.36
C CYS A 257 8.74 -12.75 26.87
N THR A 258 9.74 -11.92 26.50
CA THR A 258 11.06 -12.40 26.07
C THR A 258 11.97 -12.77 27.24
N ASN A 259 11.70 -12.29 28.45
CA ASN A 259 12.48 -12.64 29.66
C ASN A 259 11.92 -13.85 30.43
N LEU A 260 10.88 -14.51 29.92
CA LEU A 260 10.26 -15.71 30.52
C LEU A 260 10.58 -17.01 29.76
N TYR A 261 11.47 -16.96 28.78
CA TYR A 261 12.05 -18.09 28.07
C TYR A 261 13.59 -17.91 28.07
#